data_b8b76491cf1e61270c66cb36d5e13864
#
_entry.id   b8b76491cf1e61270c66cb36d5e13864
#
_cell.length_a   1.000
_cell.length_b   1.000
_cell.length_c   1.000
_cell.angle_alpha   90.00
_cell.angle_beta   90.00
_cell.angle_gamma   90.00
#
_symmetry.space_group_name_H-M   'P 1'
#
loop_
_entity.id
_entity.type
_entity.pdbx_description
1 polymer ?
#
loop_
_entity_poly.entity_id
_entity_poly.type
_entity_poly.pdbx_seq_one_letter_code
_entity_poly.pdbx_strand_id
1 'polypeptide(L)'
;MYLKKECIAMLLAGGQGSRLYELTTQTAKPAVSFGGKYRIIDFPLSNCINSGIDTVGVLTQYQPLALNEYIGNGEPWDLDRSRGGLAVLPPYQGNGHADWYKGTANAIYQNLHFIKKYDPSYVVILSGDHIYKMNYADMLAMHKEKNAACTVATITVPIEEASRFGICNANEEGRIVEFEEKPKQPKNDQASMGIYIFDTDVLVRYLESDAQDENSANDFGKNIIPTLIASGERVFCYPFSGYWKDVGTISSLWDANMDLLGERPTLDLHDRHFRIYSRNKARPPQKIGDGAKIVNSLIAEGCVIEGTVVNSVLSGGVYVAKGAEVRDSVIMDDVRIESGARVSYSIVDSDTVIGECVSLGCEDGSRENIRVIGKGSVLQTT
;
A
#
# COMPACT_ATOMS: atom_id res chain seq x y z
N MET A 1 -15.46 -0.04 -31.88
CA MET A 1 -14.45 -1.08 -31.70
C MET A 1 -13.58 -0.65 -30.53
N TYR A 2 -13.70 -1.30 -29.36
CA TYR A 2 -12.79 -1.03 -28.24
C TYR A 2 -11.42 -1.56 -28.64
N LEU A 3 -10.37 -0.74 -28.49
CA LEU A 3 -9.00 -1.24 -28.65
C LEU A 3 -8.75 -2.23 -27.52
N LYS A 4 -8.44 -3.46 -27.87
CA LYS A 4 -8.04 -4.51 -26.93
C LYS A 4 -6.83 -4.02 -26.12
N LYS A 5 -6.93 -4.10 -24.79
CA LYS A 5 -5.80 -3.78 -23.91
C LYS A 5 -4.93 -5.01 -23.78
N GLU A 6 -3.61 -4.81 -23.72
CA GLU A 6 -2.72 -5.94 -23.44
C GLU A 6 -2.87 -6.41 -21.99
N CYS A 7 -2.77 -5.48 -21.06
CA CYS A 7 -2.88 -5.75 -19.62
C CYS A 7 -3.71 -4.64 -18.95
N ILE A 8 -4.52 -5.02 -17.97
CA ILE A 8 -5.18 -4.10 -17.04
C ILE A 8 -4.85 -4.46 -15.60
N ALA A 9 -5.00 -3.51 -14.68
CA ALA A 9 -4.78 -3.74 -13.26
C ALA A 9 -6.10 -3.81 -12.48
N MET A 10 -6.17 -4.75 -11.53
CA MET A 10 -7.22 -4.86 -10.51
C MET A 10 -6.57 -4.68 -9.15
N LEU A 11 -6.79 -3.52 -8.53
CA LEU A 11 -6.15 -3.10 -7.29
C LEU A 11 -7.09 -3.33 -6.10
N LEU A 12 -6.74 -4.27 -5.23
CA LEU A 12 -7.48 -4.63 -4.02
C LEU A 12 -7.21 -3.59 -2.93
N ALA A 13 -8.11 -2.66 -2.72
CA ALA A 13 -8.02 -1.55 -1.78
C ALA A 13 -9.09 -1.60 -0.67
N GLY A 14 -9.67 -2.77 -0.41
CA GLY A 14 -10.79 -2.98 0.50
C GLY A 14 -10.43 -3.47 1.91
N GLY A 15 -9.15 -3.58 2.28
CA GLY A 15 -8.72 -4.09 3.57
C GLY A 15 -9.10 -3.19 4.75
N GLN A 16 -9.60 -3.77 5.85
CA GLN A 16 -10.04 -3.06 7.05
C GLN A 16 -8.90 -2.37 7.82
N GLY A 17 -7.68 -2.90 7.73
CA GLY A 17 -6.49 -2.32 8.38
C GLY A 17 -6.52 -2.31 9.91
N SER A 18 -7.30 -3.18 10.56
CA SER A 18 -7.57 -3.18 12.01
C SER A 18 -6.32 -3.14 12.91
N ARG A 19 -5.17 -3.62 12.41
CA ARG A 19 -3.89 -3.60 13.12
C ARG A 19 -3.18 -2.24 13.15
N LEU A 20 -3.72 -1.24 12.44
CA LEU A 20 -3.27 0.16 12.49
C LEU A 20 -4.11 1.00 13.47
N TYR A 21 -5.05 0.37 14.17
CA TYR A 21 -5.85 0.96 15.26
C TYR A 21 -6.43 2.34 14.90
N GLU A 22 -6.03 3.38 15.62
CA GLU A 22 -6.54 4.74 15.50
C GLU A 22 -6.40 5.31 14.09
N LEU A 23 -5.35 4.93 13.35
CA LEU A 23 -5.10 5.42 11.99
C LEU A 23 -6.12 4.94 10.95
N THR A 24 -6.86 3.88 11.25
CA THR A 24 -7.83 3.27 10.33
C THR A 24 -9.26 3.28 10.83
N THR A 25 -9.57 4.02 11.90
CA THR A 25 -10.93 4.18 12.40
C THR A 25 -11.84 4.91 11.41
N GLN A 26 -11.32 5.90 10.70
CA GLN A 26 -12.06 6.73 9.74
C GLN A 26 -11.49 6.68 8.32
N THR A 27 -10.42 5.92 8.12
CA THR A 27 -9.67 5.90 6.86
C THR A 27 -9.31 4.47 6.47
N ALA A 28 -9.55 4.09 5.22
CA ALA A 28 -9.09 2.80 4.70
C ALA A 28 -7.55 2.73 4.71
N LYS A 29 -6.97 1.54 5.00
CA LYS A 29 -5.51 1.35 5.05
C LYS A 29 -4.77 1.92 3.82
N PRO A 30 -5.23 1.74 2.57
CA PRO A 30 -4.56 2.31 1.39
C PRO A 30 -4.50 3.84 1.38
N ALA A 31 -5.37 4.52 2.14
CA ALA A 31 -5.40 5.98 2.22
C ALA A 31 -4.59 6.56 3.38
N VAL A 32 -3.92 5.73 4.19
CA VAL A 32 -3.04 6.18 5.27
C VAL A 32 -1.83 6.92 4.70
N SER A 33 -1.46 8.04 5.33
CA SER A 33 -0.34 8.90 4.93
C SER A 33 1.01 8.19 5.12
N PHE A 34 1.94 8.45 4.19
CA PHE A 34 3.27 7.88 4.18
C PHE A 34 4.30 8.87 3.60
N GLY A 35 5.52 8.87 4.14
CA GLY A 35 6.66 9.60 3.56
C GLY A 35 6.47 11.11 3.44
N GLY A 36 5.62 11.69 4.30
CA GLY A 36 5.40 13.14 4.37
C GLY A 36 4.47 13.72 3.28
N LYS A 37 4.28 13.03 2.17
CA LYS A 37 3.50 13.54 1.02
C LYS A 37 2.52 12.52 0.46
N TYR A 38 2.87 11.25 0.50
CA TYR A 38 2.18 10.17 -0.18
C TYR A 38 1.11 9.52 0.69
N ARG A 39 0.30 8.68 0.06
CA ARG A 39 -0.50 7.65 0.69
C ARG A 39 -0.07 6.28 0.18
N ILE A 40 -0.38 5.22 0.91
CA ILE A 40 0.06 3.86 0.54
C ILE A 40 -0.38 3.51 -0.89
N ILE A 41 -1.59 3.89 -1.29
CA ILE A 41 -2.15 3.61 -2.63
C ILE A 41 -1.40 4.30 -3.78
N ASP A 42 -0.64 5.36 -3.50
CA ASP A 42 0.14 6.07 -4.53
C ASP A 42 1.19 5.16 -5.17
N PHE A 43 1.72 4.20 -4.41
CA PHE A 43 2.75 3.28 -4.88
C PHE A 43 2.24 2.33 -5.96
N PRO A 44 1.19 1.50 -5.73
CA PRO A 44 0.69 0.61 -6.78
C PRO A 44 0.11 1.37 -7.98
N LEU A 45 -0.53 2.54 -7.79
CA LEU A 45 -1.02 3.36 -8.91
C LEU A 45 0.14 3.91 -9.74
N SER A 46 1.20 4.41 -9.10
CA SER A 46 2.41 4.89 -9.78
C SER A 46 3.15 3.76 -10.48
N ASN A 47 3.23 2.58 -9.86
CA ASN A 47 3.81 1.40 -10.47
C ASN A 47 3.04 1.01 -11.76
N CYS A 48 1.70 1.09 -11.77
CA CYS A 48 0.90 0.84 -12.97
C CYS A 48 1.32 1.76 -14.12
N ILE A 49 1.33 3.07 -13.88
CA ILE A 49 1.68 4.07 -14.91
C ILE A 49 3.13 3.91 -15.37
N ASN A 50 4.07 3.75 -14.46
CA ASN A 50 5.48 3.52 -14.80
C ASN A 50 5.70 2.21 -15.59
N SER A 51 4.76 1.26 -15.49
CA SER A 51 4.76 -0.01 -16.22
C SER A 51 3.94 0.03 -17.53
N GLY A 52 3.39 1.19 -17.91
CA GLY A 52 2.55 1.32 -19.11
C GLY A 52 1.13 0.77 -18.97
N ILE A 53 0.67 0.46 -17.76
CA ILE A 53 -0.70 -0.01 -17.47
C ILE A 53 -1.57 1.21 -17.19
N ASP A 54 -2.42 1.56 -18.13
CA ASP A 54 -3.25 2.77 -18.14
C ASP A 54 -4.73 2.53 -17.80
N THR A 55 -5.07 1.32 -17.38
CA THR A 55 -6.44 0.93 -17.05
C THR A 55 -6.44 0.20 -15.72
N VAL A 56 -7.03 0.81 -14.70
CA VAL A 56 -6.97 0.32 -13.33
C VAL A 56 -8.36 0.30 -12.70
N GLY A 57 -8.82 -0.87 -12.26
CA GLY A 57 -9.99 -1.03 -11.41
C GLY A 57 -9.57 -1.04 -9.94
N VAL A 58 -10.02 -0.09 -9.13
CA VAL A 58 -9.74 -0.02 -7.69
C VAL A 58 -10.93 -0.55 -6.91
N LEU A 59 -10.76 -1.70 -6.26
CA LEU A 59 -11.81 -2.37 -5.50
C LEU A 59 -11.81 -1.86 -4.06
N THR A 60 -12.83 -1.09 -3.70
CA THR A 60 -12.97 -0.46 -2.38
C THR A 60 -14.10 -1.12 -1.59
N GLN A 61 -14.00 -1.18 -0.27
CA GLN A 61 -15.04 -1.78 0.58
C GLN A 61 -15.22 -1.05 1.91
N TYR A 62 -14.19 -1.02 2.75
CA TYR A 62 -14.24 -0.41 4.08
C TYR A 62 -13.81 1.05 4.04
N GLN A 63 -14.53 1.92 4.78
CA GLN A 63 -14.23 3.36 4.87
C GLN A 63 -13.90 4.02 3.52
N PRO A 64 -14.76 3.84 2.48
CA PRO A 64 -14.38 4.17 1.11
C PRO A 64 -14.35 5.69 0.84
N LEU A 65 -15.02 6.51 1.66
CA LEU A 65 -15.22 7.93 1.36
C LEU A 65 -13.89 8.67 1.19
N ALA A 66 -13.03 8.65 2.20
CA ALA A 66 -11.75 9.35 2.17
C ALA A 66 -10.82 8.81 1.07
N LEU A 67 -10.86 7.49 0.82
CA LEU A 67 -10.09 6.87 -0.25
C LEU A 67 -10.61 7.31 -1.63
N ASN A 68 -11.93 7.27 -1.85
CA ASN A 68 -12.56 7.65 -3.12
C ASN A 68 -12.34 9.15 -3.42
N GLU A 69 -12.48 10.02 -2.42
CA GLU A 69 -12.18 11.45 -2.55
C GLU A 69 -10.71 11.69 -2.92
N TYR A 70 -9.79 10.93 -2.33
CA TYR A 70 -8.37 11.04 -2.61
C TYR A 70 -8.02 10.58 -4.03
N ILE A 71 -8.52 9.43 -4.43
CA ILE A 71 -8.28 8.85 -5.77
C ILE A 71 -8.92 9.73 -6.86
N GLY A 72 -10.14 10.23 -6.61
CA GLY A 72 -10.90 11.02 -7.60
C GLY A 72 -11.06 10.26 -8.92
N ASN A 73 -10.75 10.92 -10.02
CA ASN A 73 -10.75 10.35 -11.37
C ASN A 73 -9.38 9.79 -11.82
N GLY A 74 -8.36 9.83 -10.95
CA GLY A 74 -7.02 9.32 -11.25
C GLY A 74 -6.06 10.33 -11.91
N GLU A 75 -6.43 11.61 -12.00
CA GLU A 75 -5.62 12.66 -12.62
C GLU A 75 -4.19 12.74 -12.11
N PRO A 76 -3.88 12.64 -10.79
CA PRO A 76 -2.51 12.70 -10.29
C PRO A 76 -1.57 11.62 -10.88
N TRP A 77 -2.14 10.50 -11.31
CA TRP A 77 -1.41 9.36 -11.89
C TRP A 77 -1.58 9.24 -13.41
N ASP A 78 -2.07 10.30 -14.12
CA ASP A 78 -2.36 10.23 -15.56
C ASP A 78 -3.35 9.08 -15.90
N LEU A 79 -4.32 8.84 -15.02
CA LEU A 79 -5.35 7.81 -15.15
C LEU A 79 -6.75 8.39 -15.39
N ASP A 80 -6.89 9.68 -15.71
CA ASP A 80 -8.15 10.35 -16.07
C ASP A 80 -8.47 10.26 -17.59
N ARG A 81 -8.17 9.11 -18.17
CA ARG A 81 -8.21 8.91 -19.63
C ARG A 81 -9.61 8.62 -20.14
N SER A 82 -9.91 9.10 -21.35
CA SER A 82 -11.18 8.83 -22.02
C SER A 82 -11.36 7.35 -22.43
N ARG A 83 -10.28 6.60 -22.57
CA ARG A 83 -10.26 5.16 -22.87
C ARG A 83 -9.31 4.44 -21.94
N GLY A 84 -9.85 3.69 -21.01
CA GLY A 84 -9.12 3.12 -19.88
C GLY A 84 -9.27 4.01 -18.65
N GLY A 85 -8.14 4.37 -18.02
CA GLY A 85 -8.14 5.21 -16.84
C GLY A 85 -8.51 4.44 -15.56
N LEU A 86 -8.76 5.20 -14.49
CA LEU A 86 -9.10 4.66 -13.20
C LEU A 86 -10.62 4.53 -13.03
N ALA A 87 -11.07 3.40 -12.53
CA ALA A 87 -12.46 3.17 -12.12
C ALA A 87 -12.49 2.67 -10.67
N VAL A 88 -13.27 3.32 -9.82
CA VAL A 88 -13.55 2.82 -8.47
C VAL A 88 -14.67 1.79 -8.57
N LEU A 89 -14.42 0.60 -8.01
CA LEU A 89 -15.31 -0.57 -8.07
C LEU A 89 -15.72 -0.94 -6.63
N PRO A 90 -16.80 -0.35 -6.10
CA PRO A 90 -17.35 -0.75 -4.81
C PRO A 90 -18.17 -2.05 -4.95
N PRO A 91 -18.44 -2.78 -3.85
CA PRO A 91 -19.46 -3.82 -3.85
C PRO A 91 -20.80 -3.24 -4.30
N TYR A 92 -21.54 -3.98 -5.10
CA TYR A 92 -22.85 -3.54 -5.58
C TYR A 92 -23.91 -4.63 -5.46
N GLN A 93 -25.17 -4.22 -5.41
CA GLN A 93 -26.29 -5.14 -5.39
C GLN A 93 -26.56 -5.64 -6.82
N GLY A 94 -26.30 -6.93 -7.06
CA GLY A 94 -26.74 -7.64 -8.26
C GLY A 94 -28.21 -8.08 -8.15
N ASN A 95 -28.65 -8.94 -9.06
CA ASN A 95 -30.03 -9.45 -9.10
C ASN A 95 -30.41 -10.30 -7.87
N GLY A 96 -30.59 -9.67 -6.69
CA GLY A 96 -31.18 -10.31 -5.53
C GLY A 96 -30.49 -10.13 -4.17
N HIS A 97 -29.19 -9.95 -4.08
CA HIS A 97 -28.48 -9.76 -2.81
C HIS A 97 -27.35 -8.75 -2.95
N ALA A 98 -27.27 -7.82 -1.97
CA ALA A 98 -26.11 -6.95 -1.80
C ALA A 98 -25.09 -7.71 -0.96
N ASP A 99 -24.08 -8.26 -1.60
CA ASP A 99 -23.03 -8.99 -0.88
C ASP A 99 -21.74 -8.18 -0.85
N TRP A 100 -21.24 -7.95 0.36
CA TRP A 100 -19.87 -7.51 0.57
C TRP A 100 -18.90 -8.50 -0.09
N TYR A 101 -17.71 -8.03 -0.49
CA TYR A 101 -16.67 -8.93 -0.95
C TYR A 101 -16.31 -9.94 0.15
N LYS A 102 -16.52 -11.21 -0.11
CA LYS A 102 -16.29 -12.31 0.84
C LYS A 102 -14.81 -12.64 1.01
N GLY A 103 -13.99 -12.23 0.02
CA GLY A 103 -12.55 -12.45 -0.03
C GLY A 103 -11.95 -11.77 -1.25
N THR A 104 -10.64 -11.89 -1.40
CA THR A 104 -9.88 -11.23 -2.48
C THR A 104 -10.28 -11.74 -3.87
N ALA A 105 -10.52 -13.05 -4.02
CA ALA A 105 -10.96 -13.64 -5.28
C ALA A 105 -12.41 -13.25 -5.60
N ASN A 106 -13.30 -13.23 -4.60
CA ASN A 106 -14.68 -12.80 -4.78
C ASN A 106 -14.78 -11.34 -5.22
N ALA A 107 -13.92 -10.47 -4.73
CA ALA A 107 -13.89 -9.07 -5.15
C ALA A 107 -13.61 -8.95 -6.66
N ILE A 108 -12.67 -9.72 -7.20
CA ILE A 108 -12.39 -9.75 -8.64
C ILE A 108 -13.56 -10.39 -9.41
N TYR A 109 -14.10 -11.51 -8.91
CA TYR A 109 -15.22 -12.22 -9.53
C TYR A 109 -16.43 -11.31 -9.72
N GLN A 110 -16.85 -10.56 -8.70
CA GLN A 110 -17.97 -9.62 -8.81
C GLN A 110 -17.73 -8.54 -9.86
N ASN A 111 -16.47 -8.23 -10.19
CA ASN A 111 -16.07 -7.20 -11.15
C ASN A 111 -15.56 -7.75 -12.50
N LEU A 112 -15.85 -9.01 -12.84
CA LEU A 112 -15.49 -9.60 -14.14
C LEU A 112 -16.04 -8.80 -15.33
N HIS A 113 -17.16 -8.10 -15.17
CA HIS A 113 -17.72 -7.21 -16.20
C HIS A 113 -16.75 -6.06 -16.58
N PHE A 114 -15.97 -5.56 -15.61
CA PHE A 114 -14.94 -4.55 -15.88
C PHE A 114 -13.81 -5.16 -16.72
N ILE A 115 -13.35 -6.35 -16.38
CA ILE A 115 -12.31 -7.06 -17.15
C ILE A 115 -12.83 -7.34 -18.58
N LYS A 116 -14.01 -7.95 -18.70
CA LYS A 116 -14.64 -8.29 -19.99
C LYS A 116 -14.88 -7.05 -20.88
N LYS A 117 -15.10 -5.86 -20.29
CA LYS A 117 -15.28 -4.60 -21.04
C LYS A 117 -14.04 -4.22 -21.86
N TYR A 118 -12.83 -4.47 -21.35
CA TYR A 118 -11.57 -4.12 -22.01
C TYR A 118 -10.94 -5.26 -22.77
N ASP A 119 -11.43 -6.49 -22.59
CA ASP A 119 -10.96 -7.73 -23.23
C ASP A 119 -9.42 -7.83 -23.23
N PRO A 120 -8.74 -7.71 -22.06
CA PRO A 120 -7.30 -7.75 -21.99
C PRO A 120 -6.78 -9.18 -22.21
N SER A 121 -5.53 -9.30 -22.66
CA SER A 121 -4.86 -10.61 -22.69
C SER A 121 -4.43 -11.04 -21.28
N TYR A 122 -4.05 -10.07 -20.44
CA TYR A 122 -3.52 -10.30 -19.10
C TYR A 122 -4.19 -9.40 -18.08
N VAL A 123 -4.30 -9.88 -16.84
CA VAL A 123 -4.76 -9.09 -15.70
C VAL A 123 -3.70 -9.14 -14.61
N VAL A 124 -3.23 -7.96 -14.17
CA VAL A 124 -2.41 -7.86 -12.96
C VAL A 124 -3.30 -7.56 -11.76
N ILE A 125 -3.19 -8.38 -10.73
CA ILE A 125 -3.88 -8.22 -9.45
C ILE A 125 -2.89 -7.69 -8.44
N LEU A 126 -3.25 -6.60 -7.76
CA LEU A 126 -2.38 -5.85 -6.88
C LEU A 126 -2.99 -5.72 -5.50
N SER A 127 -2.16 -5.82 -4.46
CA SER A 127 -2.52 -5.39 -3.12
C SER A 127 -2.28 -3.88 -2.97
N GLY A 128 -3.27 -3.17 -2.42
CA GLY A 128 -3.24 -1.70 -2.25
C GLY A 128 -2.64 -1.25 -0.92
N ASP A 129 -1.93 -2.11 -0.20
CA ASP A 129 -1.54 -1.89 1.19
C ASP A 129 -0.03 -2.09 1.45
N HIS A 130 0.80 -2.11 0.40
CA HIS A 130 2.24 -2.27 0.47
C HIS A 130 3.00 -1.06 -0.10
N ILE A 131 4.20 -0.83 0.40
CA ILE A 131 5.13 0.20 -0.07
C ILE A 131 6.25 -0.45 -0.86
N TYR A 132 6.36 -0.15 -2.16
CA TYR A 132 7.36 -0.70 -3.07
C TYR A 132 7.40 0.05 -4.40
N LYS A 133 8.51 -0.05 -5.13
CA LYS A 133 8.63 0.37 -6.52
C LYS A 133 8.89 -0.85 -7.39
N MET A 134 8.02 -1.14 -8.34
CA MET A 134 8.12 -2.31 -9.21
C MET A 134 7.61 -2.01 -10.61
N ASN A 135 8.41 -2.38 -11.62
CA ASN A 135 7.98 -2.36 -13.01
C ASN A 135 7.24 -3.67 -13.34
N TYR A 136 5.94 -3.62 -13.46
CA TYR A 136 5.13 -4.79 -13.81
C TYR A 136 5.34 -5.28 -15.24
N ALA A 137 5.89 -4.43 -16.14
CA ALA A 137 6.20 -4.85 -17.50
C ALA A 137 7.28 -5.95 -17.54
N ASP A 138 8.25 -5.91 -16.61
CA ASP A 138 9.30 -6.93 -16.52
C ASP A 138 8.71 -8.29 -16.07
N MET A 139 7.79 -8.25 -15.10
CA MET A 139 7.04 -9.44 -14.65
C MET A 139 6.16 -9.99 -15.77
N LEU A 140 5.49 -9.11 -16.54
CA LEU A 140 4.66 -9.50 -17.68
C LEU A 140 5.51 -10.11 -18.82
N ALA A 141 6.70 -9.59 -19.06
CA ALA A 141 7.62 -10.15 -20.03
C ALA A 141 8.01 -11.59 -19.67
N MET A 142 8.37 -11.83 -18.40
CA MET A 142 8.66 -13.19 -17.91
C MET A 142 7.42 -14.11 -17.97
N HIS A 143 6.24 -13.59 -17.64
CA HIS A 143 4.98 -14.34 -17.73
C HIS A 143 4.75 -14.87 -19.15
N LYS A 144 4.94 -14.02 -20.15
CA LYS A 144 4.83 -14.38 -21.57
C LYS A 144 5.92 -15.39 -22.01
N GLU A 145 7.17 -15.14 -21.63
CA GLU A 145 8.30 -16.04 -21.95
C GLU A 145 8.07 -17.44 -21.42
N LYS A 146 7.57 -17.54 -20.18
CA LYS A 146 7.27 -18.82 -19.53
C LYS A 146 5.95 -19.44 -20.03
N ASN A 147 5.16 -18.77 -20.88
CA ASN A 147 3.77 -19.14 -21.19
C ASN A 147 3.03 -19.54 -19.91
N ALA A 148 3.09 -18.69 -18.90
CA ALA A 148 2.53 -18.94 -17.59
C ALA A 148 1.01 -18.72 -17.61
N ALA A 149 0.26 -19.55 -16.89
CA ALA A 149 -1.15 -19.30 -16.58
C ALA A 149 -1.32 -18.29 -15.44
N CYS A 150 -0.36 -18.33 -14.50
CA CYS A 150 -0.25 -17.36 -13.41
C CYS A 150 1.23 -17.15 -13.07
N THR A 151 1.60 -15.90 -12.80
CA THR A 151 2.89 -15.53 -12.22
C THR A 151 2.67 -14.82 -10.90
N VAL A 152 3.40 -15.23 -9.86
CA VAL A 152 3.34 -14.68 -8.51
C VAL A 152 4.64 -13.91 -8.23
N ALA A 153 4.54 -12.63 -7.91
CA ALA A 153 5.72 -11.89 -7.46
C ALA A 153 6.12 -12.36 -6.06
N THR A 154 7.39 -12.68 -5.88
CA THR A 154 7.95 -13.15 -4.62
C THR A 154 9.11 -12.30 -4.16
N ILE A 155 9.32 -12.23 -2.85
CA ILE A 155 10.46 -11.57 -2.23
C ILE A 155 11.01 -12.45 -1.12
N THR A 156 12.33 -12.42 -0.93
CA THR A 156 12.98 -13.07 0.20
C THR A 156 12.77 -12.25 1.46
N VAL A 157 12.22 -12.87 2.51
CA VAL A 157 11.99 -12.24 3.82
C VAL A 157 12.74 -13.00 4.90
N PRO A 158 13.03 -12.39 6.07
CA PRO A 158 13.53 -13.15 7.21
C PRO A 158 12.60 -14.33 7.54
N ILE A 159 13.16 -15.50 7.79
CA ILE A 159 12.38 -16.74 8.01
C ILE A 159 11.40 -16.61 9.18
N GLU A 160 11.76 -15.81 10.19
CA GLU A 160 10.94 -15.52 11.37
C GLU A 160 9.66 -14.74 10.99
N GLU A 161 9.69 -13.98 9.89
CA GLU A 161 8.55 -13.21 9.40
C GLU A 161 7.74 -13.97 8.35
N ALA A 162 8.30 -15.02 7.76
CA ALA A 162 7.71 -15.75 6.64
C ALA A 162 6.30 -16.31 6.95
N SER A 163 6.01 -16.67 8.21
CA SER A 163 4.69 -17.14 8.66
C SER A 163 3.56 -16.10 8.49
N ARG A 164 3.88 -14.84 8.22
CA ARG A 164 2.89 -13.77 7.99
C ARG A 164 2.37 -13.74 6.56
N PHE A 165 3.04 -14.41 5.63
CA PHE A 165 2.82 -14.34 4.20
C PHE A 165 2.45 -15.68 3.58
N GLY A 166 1.94 -15.65 2.36
CA GLY A 166 1.88 -16.84 1.52
C GLY A 166 3.28 -17.23 1.07
N ILE A 167 3.65 -18.50 1.21
CA ILE A 167 4.99 -19.02 0.88
C ILE A 167 4.94 -19.83 -0.41
N CYS A 168 5.81 -19.48 -1.34
CA CYS A 168 5.96 -20.13 -2.63
C CYS A 168 7.09 -21.17 -2.58
N ASN A 169 6.77 -22.44 -2.76
CA ASN A 169 7.74 -23.51 -2.94
C ASN A 169 7.88 -23.78 -4.45
N ALA A 170 9.00 -23.39 -5.04
CA ALA A 170 9.26 -23.51 -6.48
C ALA A 170 10.38 -24.51 -6.77
N ASN A 171 10.34 -25.12 -7.96
CA ASN A 171 11.43 -25.95 -8.47
C ASN A 171 12.56 -25.07 -9.07
N GLU A 172 13.62 -25.71 -9.60
CA GLU A 172 14.79 -25.03 -10.18
C GLU A 172 14.46 -24.14 -11.39
N GLU A 173 13.35 -24.42 -12.10
CA GLU A 173 12.86 -23.61 -13.23
C GLU A 173 12.03 -22.40 -12.78
N GLY A 174 11.80 -22.25 -11.48
CA GLY A 174 10.94 -21.21 -10.89
C GLY A 174 9.43 -21.53 -10.96
N ARG A 175 9.04 -22.78 -11.35
CA ARG A 175 7.66 -23.22 -11.33
C ARG A 175 7.23 -23.53 -9.91
N ILE A 176 6.12 -22.94 -9.46
CA ILE A 176 5.56 -23.18 -8.13
C ILE A 176 4.94 -24.58 -8.11
N VAL A 177 5.41 -25.40 -7.18
CA VAL A 177 4.93 -26.76 -6.95
C VAL A 177 4.01 -26.86 -5.74
N GLU A 178 4.10 -25.89 -4.83
CA GLU A 178 3.27 -25.78 -3.64
C GLU A 178 3.17 -24.31 -3.20
N PHE A 179 1.99 -23.92 -2.70
CA PHE A 179 1.75 -22.61 -2.11
C PHE A 179 1.08 -22.81 -0.74
N GLU A 180 1.64 -22.18 0.30
CA GLU A 180 1.14 -22.30 1.66
C GLU A 180 0.75 -20.89 2.19
N GLU A 181 -0.53 -20.66 2.42
CA GLU A 181 -1.02 -19.39 2.95
C GLU A 181 -0.79 -19.30 4.46
N LYS A 182 0.12 -18.42 4.86
CA LYS A 182 0.47 -18.14 6.27
C LYS A 182 0.75 -19.39 7.09
N PRO A 183 1.71 -20.21 6.68
CA PRO A 183 2.04 -21.45 7.38
C PRO A 183 2.63 -21.14 8.76
N LYS A 184 2.28 -21.97 9.76
CA LYS A 184 2.87 -21.84 11.09
C LYS A 184 4.38 -22.15 11.11
N GLN A 185 4.82 -23.01 10.22
CA GLN A 185 6.20 -23.40 10.02
C GLN A 185 6.53 -23.31 8.53
N PRO A 186 6.99 -22.15 8.06
CA PRO A 186 7.32 -21.96 6.65
C PRO A 186 8.49 -22.84 6.23
N LYS A 187 8.38 -23.46 5.03
CA LYS A 187 9.43 -24.34 4.47
C LYS A 187 10.60 -23.55 3.88
N ASN A 188 10.37 -22.31 3.48
CA ASN A 188 11.37 -21.39 2.94
C ASN A 188 10.99 -19.94 3.21
N ASP A 189 11.78 -19.01 2.70
CA ASP A 189 11.70 -17.57 2.88
C ASP A 189 11.14 -16.80 1.67
N GLN A 190 10.59 -17.51 0.64
CA GLN A 190 10.05 -16.89 -0.57
C GLN A 190 8.59 -16.49 -0.36
N ALA A 191 8.41 -15.28 0.14
CA ALA A 191 7.08 -14.72 0.44
C ALA A 191 6.41 -14.17 -0.82
N SER A 192 5.12 -14.47 -0.99
CA SER A 192 4.27 -13.82 -1.99
C SER A 192 4.04 -12.35 -1.62
N MET A 193 4.24 -11.47 -2.57
CA MET A 193 3.98 -10.04 -2.41
C MET A 193 2.50 -9.67 -2.56
N GLY A 194 1.61 -10.64 -2.83
CA GLY A 194 0.20 -10.35 -3.15
C GLY A 194 0.02 -9.66 -4.51
N ILE A 195 0.97 -9.88 -5.42
CA ILE A 195 0.99 -9.34 -6.77
C ILE A 195 0.98 -10.54 -7.73
N TYR A 196 -0.03 -10.59 -8.59
CA TYR A 196 -0.24 -11.71 -9.51
C TYR A 196 -0.47 -11.22 -10.92
N ILE A 197 0.09 -11.89 -11.94
CA ILE A 197 -0.30 -11.73 -13.34
C ILE A 197 -0.96 -13.04 -13.79
N PHE A 198 -2.11 -12.92 -14.42
CA PHE A 198 -2.88 -14.03 -14.96
C PHE A 198 -3.13 -13.86 -16.45
N ASP A 199 -3.14 -14.97 -17.18
CA ASP A 199 -3.89 -15.04 -18.41
C ASP A 199 -5.38 -14.81 -18.12
N THR A 200 -6.03 -13.91 -18.85
CA THR A 200 -7.42 -13.52 -18.57
C THR A 200 -8.40 -14.69 -18.59
N ASP A 201 -8.29 -15.57 -19.58
CA ASP A 201 -9.19 -16.73 -19.70
C ASP A 201 -9.01 -17.71 -18.54
N VAL A 202 -7.77 -17.88 -18.07
CA VAL A 202 -7.47 -18.71 -16.89
C VAL A 202 -8.08 -18.09 -15.65
N LEU A 203 -7.85 -16.77 -15.42
CA LEU A 203 -8.41 -16.06 -14.28
C LEU A 203 -9.94 -16.20 -14.22
N VAL A 204 -10.62 -15.91 -15.33
CA VAL A 204 -12.09 -15.98 -15.39
C VAL A 204 -12.59 -17.37 -15.06
N ARG A 205 -12.02 -18.41 -15.68
CA ARG A 205 -12.41 -19.79 -15.46
C ARG A 205 -12.30 -20.23 -14.00
N TYR A 206 -11.18 -19.90 -13.35
CA TYR A 206 -10.96 -20.31 -11.95
C TYR A 206 -11.80 -19.47 -10.97
N LEU A 207 -12.04 -18.20 -11.23
CA LEU A 207 -12.93 -17.38 -10.42
C LEU A 207 -14.39 -17.83 -10.54
N GLU A 208 -14.86 -18.17 -11.74
CA GLU A 208 -16.22 -18.70 -11.97
C GLU A 208 -16.39 -20.06 -11.29
N SER A 209 -15.37 -20.92 -11.29
CA SER A 209 -15.38 -22.21 -10.58
C SER A 209 -15.38 -22.03 -9.06
N ASP A 210 -14.51 -21.16 -8.52
CA ASP A 210 -14.40 -20.87 -7.09
C ASP A 210 -15.70 -20.28 -6.53
N ALA A 211 -16.38 -19.44 -7.30
CA ALA A 211 -17.65 -18.83 -6.91
C ALA A 211 -18.81 -19.85 -6.76
N GLN A 212 -18.68 -21.06 -7.32
CA GLN A 212 -19.66 -22.15 -7.18
C GLN A 212 -19.34 -23.06 -5.99
N ASP A 213 -18.15 -22.95 -5.39
CA ASP A 213 -17.76 -23.75 -4.22
C ASP A 213 -18.19 -23.06 -2.93
N GLU A 214 -19.23 -23.56 -2.30
CA GLU A 214 -19.76 -23.06 -1.03
C GLU A 214 -18.74 -23.14 0.13
N ASN A 215 -17.73 -24.00 0.02
CA ASN A 215 -16.67 -24.15 1.04
C ASN A 215 -15.47 -23.26 0.78
N SER A 216 -15.41 -22.54 -0.34
CA SER A 216 -14.32 -21.63 -0.64
C SER A 216 -14.27 -20.45 0.31
N ALA A 217 -13.06 -20.08 0.74
CA ALA A 217 -12.79 -18.82 1.43
C ALA A 217 -12.79 -17.63 0.46
N ASN A 218 -12.93 -17.85 -0.84
CA ASN A 218 -12.90 -16.85 -1.91
C ASN A 218 -11.61 -16.01 -1.91
N ASP A 219 -10.49 -16.65 -1.68
CA ASP A 219 -9.18 -16.00 -1.48
C ASP A 219 -8.15 -16.54 -2.48
N PHE A 220 -7.29 -15.65 -3.02
CA PHE A 220 -6.27 -16.07 -3.99
C PHE A 220 -5.27 -17.05 -3.38
N GLY A 221 -4.77 -16.77 -2.19
CA GLY A 221 -3.76 -17.59 -1.53
C GLY A 221 -4.30 -18.91 -1.00
N LYS A 222 -5.54 -18.92 -0.50
CA LYS A 222 -6.14 -20.13 0.08
C LYS A 222 -6.78 -21.04 -0.97
N ASN A 223 -7.34 -20.47 -2.03
CA ASN A 223 -8.18 -21.22 -2.98
C ASN A 223 -7.62 -21.19 -4.40
N ILE A 224 -7.49 -20.01 -5.02
CA ILE A 224 -7.20 -19.90 -6.45
C ILE A 224 -5.81 -20.46 -6.80
N ILE A 225 -4.75 -19.99 -6.14
CA ILE A 225 -3.38 -20.43 -6.45
C ILE A 225 -3.17 -21.91 -6.15
N PRO A 226 -3.57 -22.46 -4.99
CA PRO A 226 -3.48 -23.89 -4.74
C PRO A 226 -4.25 -24.74 -5.76
N THR A 227 -5.45 -24.30 -6.17
CA THR A 227 -6.26 -25.03 -7.17
C THR A 227 -5.60 -25.03 -8.54
N LEU A 228 -5.00 -23.90 -8.98
CA LEU A 228 -4.21 -23.82 -10.22
C LEU A 228 -3.06 -24.84 -10.20
N ILE A 229 -2.29 -24.88 -9.11
CA ILE A 229 -1.15 -25.80 -8.96
C ILE A 229 -1.63 -27.24 -9.00
N ALA A 230 -2.69 -27.58 -8.24
CA ALA A 230 -3.25 -28.93 -8.20
C ALA A 230 -3.82 -29.40 -9.55
N SER A 231 -4.33 -28.46 -10.37
CA SER A 231 -4.81 -28.74 -11.73
C SER A 231 -3.68 -28.83 -12.76
N GLY A 232 -2.41 -28.69 -12.36
CA GLY A 232 -1.26 -28.79 -13.23
C GLY A 232 -0.98 -27.56 -14.10
N GLU A 233 -1.66 -26.45 -13.83
CA GLU A 233 -1.43 -25.18 -14.54
C GLU A 233 0.02 -24.68 -14.36
N ARG A 234 0.46 -23.84 -15.28
CA ARG A 234 1.81 -23.30 -15.30
C ARG A 234 1.90 -22.05 -14.40
N VAL A 235 2.17 -22.26 -13.12
CA VAL A 235 2.31 -21.19 -12.12
C VAL A 235 3.79 -20.96 -11.82
N PHE A 236 4.29 -19.72 -11.93
CA PHE A 236 5.71 -19.38 -11.75
C PHE A 236 5.92 -18.29 -10.72
N CYS A 237 7.06 -18.32 -10.04
CA CYS A 237 7.57 -17.21 -9.23
C CYS A 237 8.25 -16.16 -10.12
N TYR A 238 7.99 -14.89 -9.84
CA TYR A 238 8.82 -13.76 -10.29
C TYR A 238 9.60 -13.23 -9.08
N PRO A 239 10.90 -13.52 -8.95
CA PRO A 239 11.71 -13.04 -7.83
C PRO A 239 11.93 -11.53 -7.96
N PHE A 240 11.31 -10.77 -7.10
CA PHE A 240 11.49 -9.32 -7.03
C PHE A 240 12.74 -8.98 -6.22
N SER A 241 13.53 -8.06 -6.75
CA SER A 241 14.68 -7.48 -6.07
C SER A 241 14.46 -5.98 -5.91
N GLY A 242 14.25 -5.51 -4.70
CA GLY A 242 14.01 -4.10 -4.40
C GLY A 242 13.39 -3.93 -3.03
N TYR A 243 13.11 -2.65 -2.69
CA TYR A 243 12.42 -2.35 -1.44
C TYR A 243 10.95 -2.77 -1.53
N TRP A 244 10.50 -3.54 -0.55
CA TRP A 244 9.10 -3.89 -0.34
C TRP A 244 8.81 -4.01 1.16
N LYS A 245 7.69 -3.44 1.62
CA LYS A 245 7.26 -3.52 3.01
C LYS A 245 5.75 -3.58 3.14
N ASP A 246 5.25 -4.60 3.84
CA ASP A 246 3.87 -4.63 4.34
C ASP A 246 3.77 -3.70 5.55
N VAL A 247 3.09 -2.58 5.39
CA VAL A 247 2.87 -1.58 6.44
C VAL A 247 1.56 -1.86 7.20
N GLY A 248 1.33 -3.12 7.54
CA GLY A 248 0.12 -3.59 8.20
C GLY A 248 0.09 -3.46 9.73
N THR A 249 1.18 -3.03 10.35
CA THR A 249 1.28 -2.79 11.81
C THR A 249 1.87 -1.40 12.07
N ILE A 250 1.65 -0.87 13.27
CA ILE A 250 2.19 0.44 13.68
C ILE A 250 3.72 0.46 13.56
N SER A 251 4.41 -0.57 14.04
CA SER A 251 5.86 -0.67 13.95
C SER A 251 6.33 -0.72 12.49
N SER A 252 5.70 -1.53 11.63
CA SER A 252 6.11 -1.61 10.23
C SER A 252 5.84 -0.32 9.44
N LEU A 253 4.77 0.42 9.77
CA LEU A 253 4.50 1.74 9.19
C LEU A 253 5.53 2.76 9.64
N TRP A 254 5.88 2.77 10.92
CA TRP A 254 6.91 3.65 11.47
C TRP A 254 8.28 3.33 10.86
N ASP A 255 8.70 2.07 10.87
CA ASP A 255 9.96 1.61 10.26
C ASP A 255 10.05 2.00 8.78
N ALA A 256 8.96 1.81 8.01
CA ALA A 256 8.94 2.19 6.59
C ALA A 256 9.14 3.70 6.36
N ASN A 257 8.64 4.54 7.27
CA ASN A 257 8.92 5.98 7.22
C ASN A 257 10.36 6.30 7.60
N MET A 258 10.94 5.60 8.59
CA MET A 258 12.35 5.78 8.99
C MET A 258 13.31 5.29 7.90
N ASP A 259 12.94 4.27 7.11
CA ASP A 259 13.69 3.76 5.95
C ASP A 259 13.90 4.82 4.84
N LEU A 260 13.16 5.93 4.87
CA LEU A 260 13.31 7.07 3.96
C LEU A 260 14.42 8.05 4.37
N LEU A 261 14.95 7.91 5.59
CA LEU A 261 15.91 8.84 6.18
C LEU A 261 17.34 8.33 5.99
N GLY A 262 18.31 9.23 6.23
CA GLY A 262 19.73 8.94 6.11
C GLY A 262 20.33 9.37 4.78
N GLU A 263 21.66 9.25 4.66
CA GLU A 263 22.39 9.63 3.44
C GLU A 263 22.09 8.72 2.24
N ARG A 264 21.74 7.46 2.51
CA ARG A 264 21.38 6.44 1.51
C ARG A 264 20.14 5.69 1.98
N PRO A 265 18.95 6.29 1.77
CA PRO A 265 17.70 5.65 2.17
C PRO A 265 17.49 4.33 1.41
N THR A 266 16.92 3.34 2.09
CA THR A 266 16.60 2.04 1.46
C THR A 266 15.48 2.16 0.43
N LEU A 267 14.59 3.14 0.59
CA LEU A 267 13.61 3.55 -0.42
C LEU A 267 13.90 5.00 -0.84
N ASP A 268 14.43 5.16 -2.05
CA ASP A 268 14.67 6.50 -2.62
C ASP A 268 13.40 7.04 -3.31
N LEU A 269 12.80 8.08 -2.71
CA LEU A 269 11.65 8.80 -3.28
C LEU A 269 12.07 9.93 -4.22
N HIS A 270 13.38 10.27 -4.29
CA HIS A 270 13.93 11.29 -5.19
C HIS A 270 14.36 10.73 -6.56
N ASP A 271 14.23 9.42 -6.76
CA ASP A 271 14.49 8.77 -8.04
C ASP A 271 13.60 9.36 -9.14
N ARG A 272 14.24 9.97 -10.15
CA ARG A 272 13.56 10.62 -11.28
C ARG A 272 13.17 9.65 -12.39
N HIS A 273 13.74 8.46 -12.40
CA HIS A 273 13.48 7.45 -13.44
C HIS A 273 12.25 6.61 -13.12
N PHE A 274 11.94 6.45 -11.82
CA PHE A 274 10.76 5.74 -11.36
C PHE A 274 10.03 6.56 -10.29
N ARG A 275 9.25 7.54 -10.74
CA ARG A 275 8.59 8.52 -9.88
C ARG A 275 7.36 7.92 -9.21
N ILE A 276 7.17 8.23 -7.93
CA ILE A 276 5.89 8.03 -7.25
C ILE A 276 5.08 9.32 -7.39
N TYR A 277 3.92 9.21 -8.02
CA TYR A 277 2.96 10.31 -8.19
C TYR A 277 2.01 10.36 -7.00
N SER A 278 1.49 11.53 -6.71
CA SER A 278 0.59 11.75 -5.58
C SER A 278 -0.26 13.00 -5.84
N ARG A 279 -1.41 13.07 -5.17
CA ARG A 279 -2.26 14.25 -5.24
C ARG A 279 -1.57 15.44 -4.58
N ASN A 280 -1.44 16.56 -5.29
CA ASN A 280 -0.87 17.79 -4.76
C ASN A 280 -1.92 18.57 -3.97
N LYS A 281 -1.61 18.93 -2.73
CA LYS A 281 -2.46 19.74 -1.86
C LYS A 281 -2.27 21.27 -2.05
N ALA A 282 -1.45 21.69 -3.02
CA ALA A 282 -1.18 23.09 -3.33
C ALA A 282 -0.82 23.93 -2.09
N ARG A 283 0.13 23.45 -1.30
CA ARG A 283 0.62 24.15 -0.10
C ARG A 283 1.74 25.13 -0.45
N PRO A 284 1.94 26.23 0.36
CA PRO A 284 3.08 27.10 0.20
C PRO A 284 4.40 26.36 0.50
N PRO A 285 5.56 26.93 0.11
CA PRO A 285 6.85 26.41 0.55
C PRO A 285 6.94 26.31 2.07
N GLN A 286 7.77 25.37 2.57
CA GLN A 286 8.05 25.29 4.02
C GLN A 286 8.82 26.53 4.49
N LYS A 287 8.52 26.98 5.71
CA LYS A 287 9.21 28.05 6.40
C LYS A 287 10.04 27.52 7.55
N ILE A 288 11.33 27.76 7.51
CA ILE A 288 12.25 27.43 8.60
C ILE A 288 12.56 28.73 9.35
N GLY A 289 12.22 28.78 10.64
CA GLY A 289 12.41 29.92 11.50
C GLY A 289 13.86 30.06 12.00
N ASP A 290 14.21 31.26 12.48
CA ASP A 290 15.50 31.51 13.10
C ASP A 290 15.67 30.63 14.34
N GLY A 291 16.81 29.93 14.43
CA GLY A 291 17.12 29.05 15.55
C GLY A 291 16.46 27.66 15.48
N ALA A 292 15.67 27.38 14.46
CA ALA A 292 15.18 26.02 14.19
C ALA A 292 16.35 25.07 13.92
N LYS A 293 16.23 23.83 14.43
CA LYS A 293 17.23 22.77 14.21
C LYS A 293 16.60 21.57 13.52
N ILE A 294 17.05 21.27 12.31
CA ILE A 294 16.56 20.11 11.53
C ILE A 294 17.74 19.19 11.24
N VAL A 295 17.61 17.92 11.59
CA VAL A 295 18.65 16.90 11.39
C VAL A 295 17.99 15.64 10.85
N ASN A 296 18.52 15.09 9.75
CA ASN A 296 18.11 13.80 9.16
C ASN A 296 16.59 13.63 9.11
N SER A 297 15.87 14.59 8.50
CA SER A 297 14.40 14.60 8.51
C SER A 297 13.82 14.97 7.16
N LEU A 298 12.64 14.42 6.82
CA LEU A 298 11.85 14.84 5.68
C LEU A 298 10.80 15.84 6.12
N ILE A 299 10.76 17.00 5.47
CA ILE A 299 9.83 18.10 5.76
C ILE A 299 9.05 18.41 4.47
N ALA A 300 7.75 18.20 4.49
CA ALA A 300 6.90 18.47 3.34
C ALA A 300 6.49 19.94 3.22
N GLU A 301 5.83 20.28 2.11
CA GLU A 301 5.36 21.63 1.80
C GLU A 301 4.39 22.18 2.86
N GLY A 302 4.39 23.49 3.06
CA GLY A 302 3.50 24.18 4.02
C GLY A 302 3.90 24.08 5.48
N CYS A 303 4.96 23.33 5.82
CA CYS A 303 5.43 23.27 7.21
C CYS A 303 6.02 24.60 7.68
N VAL A 304 5.80 24.91 8.96
CA VAL A 304 6.45 26.02 9.67
C VAL A 304 7.21 25.45 10.86
N ILE A 305 8.53 25.48 10.79
CA ILE A 305 9.41 24.89 11.81
C ILE A 305 10.18 25.99 12.52
N GLU A 306 9.90 26.18 13.80
CA GLU A 306 10.59 27.12 14.69
C GLU A 306 11.32 26.39 15.84
N GLY A 307 11.06 25.10 16.03
CA GLY A 307 11.64 24.23 17.03
C GLY A 307 12.70 23.28 16.49
N THR A 308 12.86 22.13 17.15
CA THR A 308 13.82 21.09 16.82
C THR A 308 13.14 19.87 16.20
N VAL A 309 13.65 19.39 15.06
CA VAL A 309 13.17 18.18 14.39
C VAL A 309 14.36 17.29 14.07
N VAL A 310 14.38 16.09 14.61
CA VAL A 310 15.47 15.12 14.46
C VAL A 310 14.92 13.77 14.04
N ASN A 311 15.52 13.17 13.01
CA ASN A 311 15.22 11.81 12.55
C ASN A 311 13.71 11.56 12.40
N SER A 312 12.99 12.47 11.75
CA SER A 312 11.52 12.47 11.70
C SER A 312 10.99 12.78 10.31
N VAL A 313 9.75 12.33 10.06
CA VAL A 313 9.03 12.58 8.81
C VAL A 313 7.81 13.44 9.11
N LEU A 314 7.78 14.67 8.56
CA LEU A 314 6.70 15.62 8.72
C LEU A 314 5.94 15.80 7.42
N SER A 315 4.63 15.53 7.47
CA SER A 315 3.71 15.75 6.35
C SER A 315 3.36 17.24 6.20
N GLY A 316 2.59 17.56 5.17
CA GLY A 316 2.33 18.94 4.80
C GLY A 316 1.58 19.73 5.88
N GLY A 317 1.96 21.02 6.05
CA GLY A 317 1.28 21.95 6.94
C GLY A 317 1.56 21.79 8.43
N VAL A 318 2.52 20.96 8.81
CA VAL A 318 2.92 20.77 10.22
C VAL A 318 3.52 22.05 10.78
N TYR A 319 3.09 22.43 11.97
CA TYR A 319 3.65 23.52 12.76
C TYR A 319 4.41 22.97 13.96
N VAL A 320 5.68 23.36 14.10
CA VAL A 320 6.53 23.05 15.26
C VAL A 320 6.98 24.36 15.91
N ALA A 321 6.40 24.69 17.04
CA ALA A 321 6.64 25.94 17.74
C ALA A 321 8.06 26.05 18.31
N LYS A 322 8.44 27.26 18.65
CA LYS A 322 9.74 27.57 19.32
C LYS A 322 9.84 26.82 20.65
N GLY A 323 10.97 26.10 20.83
CA GLY A 323 11.21 25.30 22.04
C GLY A 323 10.54 23.91 22.01
N ALA A 324 9.71 23.61 21.01
CA ALA A 324 9.19 22.26 20.80
C ALA A 324 10.27 21.34 20.19
N GLU A 325 10.15 20.05 20.47
CA GLU A 325 11.08 19.03 19.99
C GLU A 325 10.34 17.81 19.43
N VAL A 326 10.72 17.38 18.21
CA VAL A 326 10.20 16.18 17.55
C VAL A 326 11.38 15.26 17.24
N ARG A 327 11.33 14.01 17.72
CA ARG A 327 12.38 12.99 17.50
C ARG A 327 11.80 11.66 17.08
N ASP A 328 12.47 10.98 16.16
CA ASP A 328 12.15 9.60 15.75
C ASP A 328 10.65 9.38 15.54
N SER A 329 9.98 10.34 14.90
CA SER A 329 8.52 10.41 14.85
C SER A 329 7.99 10.66 13.43
N VAL A 330 6.75 10.19 13.19
CA VAL A 330 5.99 10.46 11.97
C VAL A 330 4.84 11.39 12.32
N ILE A 331 4.86 12.60 11.76
CA ILE A 331 3.86 13.63 12.00
C ILE A 331 3.07 13.84 10.70
N MET A 332 1.78 13.56 10.74
CA MET A 332 0.91 13.65 9.57
C MET A 332 0.41 15.08 9.34
N ASP A 333 -0.44 15.26 8.33
CA ASP A 333 -0.84 16.58 7.83
C ASP A 333 -1.48 17.48 8.90
N ASP A 334 -1.15 18.77 8.85
CA ASP A 334 -1.80 19.83 9.63
C ASP A 334 -1.73 19.67 11.16
N VAL A 335 -0.76 18.89 11.66
CA VAL A 335 -0.50 18.74 13.09
C VAL A 335 0.17 20.00 13.64
N ARG A 336 -0.26 20.44 14.83
CA ARG A 336 0.35 21.53 15.56
C ARG A 336 1.04 21.04 16.83
N ILE A 337 2.31 21.37 16.98
CA ILE A 337 3.13 21.03 18.14
C ILE A 337 3.53 22.35 18.82
N GLU A 338 2.91 22.63 19.98
CA GLU A 338 3.01 23.91 20.64
C GLU A 338 4.30 24.03 21.47
N SER A 339 4.56 25.22 21.99
CA SER A 339 5.82 25.59 22.66
C SER A 339 6.18 24.64 23.82
N GLY A 340 7.43 24.20 23.88
CA GLY A 340 7.95 23.32 24.92
C GLY A 340 7.46 21.86 24.85
N ALA A 341 6.58 21.51 23.89
CA ALA A 341 6.14 20.14 23.72
C ALA A 341 7.26 19.23 23.21
N ARG A 342 7.26 17.97 23.64
CA ARG A 342 8.21 16.95 23.22
C ARG A 342 7.47 15.73 22.65
N VAL A 343 7.81 15.34 21.43
CA VAL A 343 7.23 14.20 20.73
C VAL A 343 8.36 13.26 20.33
N SER A 344 8.34 12.02 20.85
CA SER A 344 9.37 11.03 20.56
C SER A 344 8.73 9.66 20.27
N TYR A 345 9.31 8.89 19.32
CA TYR A 345 8.85 7.54 18.96
C TYR A 345 7.33 7.46 18.81
N SER A 346 6.76 8.35 18.01
CA SER A 346 5.32 8.51 17.88
C SER A 346 4.88 8.59 16.42
N ILE A 347 3.64 8.16 16.16
CA ILE A 347 2.89 8.49 14.95
C ILE A 347 1.72 9.38 15.36
N VAL A 348 1.71 10.62 14.89
CA VAL A 348 0.65 11.59 15.18
C VAL A 348 -0.16 11.83 13.92
N ASP A 349 -1.44 11.45 13.96
CA ASP A 349 -2.33 11.58 12.81
C ASP A 349 -2.78 13.03 12.59
N SER A 350 -3.32 13.29 11.43
CA SER A 350 -3.66 14.60 10.89
C SER A 350 -4.60 15.42 11.78
N ASP A 351 -4.53 16.75 11.63
CA ASP A 351 -5.41 17.70 12.34
C ASP A 351 -5.30 17.65 13.88
N THR A 352 -4.19 17.11 14.40
CA THR A 352 -3.96 16.92 15.86
C THR A 352 -3.21 18.11 16.45
N VAL A 353 -3.52 18.46 17.70
CA VAL A 353 -2.83 19.49 18.48
C VAL A 353 -2.13 18.88 19.69
N ILE A 354 -0.82 19.01 19.75
CA ILE A 354 0.00 18.69 20.92
C ILE A 354 0.25 20.02 21.67
N GLY A 355 -0.42 20.17 22.79
CA GLY A 355 -0.42 21.40 23.57
C GLY A 355 0.93 21.75 24.21
N GLU A 356 1.00 22.93 24.82
CA GLU A 356 2.23 23.45 25.43
C GLU A 356 2.77 22.49 26.51
N CYS A 357 4.10 22.27 26.48
CA CYS A 357 4.83 21.45 27.44
C CYS A 357 4.35 19.98 27.57
N VAL A 358 3.51 19.50 26.65
CA VAL A 358 3.11 18.08 26.61
C VAL A 358 4.30 17.22 26.22
N SER A 359 4.50 16.12 26.96
CA SER A 359 5.49 15.07 26.58
C SER A 359 4.76 13.83 26.08
N LEU A 360 5.02 13.43 24.84
CA LEU A 360 4.42 12.28 24.16
C LEU A 360 5.50 11.29 23.74
N GLY A 361 5.25 10.01 24.03
CA GLY A 361 6.11 8.91 23.64
C GLY A 361 7.16 8.53 24.67
N CYS A 362 8.08 7.64 24.31
CA CYS A 362 9.10 7.12 25.20
C CYS A 362 10.47 7.75 24.90
N GLU A 363 11.21 8.17 25.94
CA GLU A 363 12.57 8.67 25.80
C GLU A 363 13.59 7.50 25.69
N ASP A 364 13.22 6.28 26.05
CA ASP A 364 14.09 5.11 26.11
C ASP A 364 14.39 4.45 24.75
N GLY A 365 13.81 4.96 23.65
CA GLY A 365 14.10 4.50 22.29
C GLY A 365 13.54 3.11 21.95
N SER A 366 12.57 2.62 22.71
CA SER A 366 11.97 1.31 22.45
C SER A 366 11.01 1.35 21.28
N ARG A 367 11.38 0.67 20.18
CA ARG A 367 10.50 0.48 18.99
C ARG A 367 9.21 -0.28 19.31
N GLU A 368 9.16 -0.98 20.43
CA GLU A 368 7.97 -1.74 20.87
C GLU A 368 6.87 -0.84 21.43
N ASN A 369 7.20 0.41 21.78
CA ASN A 369 6.33 1.36 22.46
C ASN A 369 5.99 2.61 21.61
N ILE A 370 5.89 2.48 20.30
CA ILE A 370 5.50 3.59 19.42
C ILE A 370 4.10 4.07 19.82
N ARG A 371 3.99 5.33 20.19
CA ARG A 371 2.70 5.94 20.53
C ARG A 371 1.96 6.38 19.28
N VAL A 372 0.66 6.09 19.23
CA VAL A 372 -0.22 6.53 18.16
C VAL A 372 -1.23 7.50 18.73
N ILE A 373 -1.39 8.64 18.05
CA ILE A 373 -2.43 9.63 18.36
C ILE A 373 -3.33 9.72 17.14
N GLY A 374 -4.60 9.48 17.34
CA GLY A 374 -5.61 9.49 16.28
C GLY A 374 -5.95 10.90 15.82
N LYS A 375 -6.52 10.97 14.62
CA LYS A 375 -6.88 12.19 13.90
C LYS A 375 -7.74 13.14 14.75
N GLY A 376 -7.42 14.45 14.68
CA GLY A 376 -8.19 15.52 15.31
C GLY A 376 -8.10 15.56 16.85
N SER A 377 -7.18 14.82 17.45
CA SER A 377 -6.98 14.81 18.91
C SER A 377 -6.37 16.13 19.40
N VAL A 378 -6.74 16.52 20.64
CA VAL A 378 -6.14 17.68 21.34
C VAL A 378 -5.58 17.19 22.67
N LEU A 379 -4.25 17.19 22.79
CA LEU A 379 -3.56 16.85 24.05
C LEU A 379 -3.17 18.13 24.77
N GLN A 380 -3.46 18.20 26.09
CA GLN A 380 -3.10 19.31 26.95
C GLN A 380 -2.43 18.77 28.21
N THR A 381 -1.56 19.57 28.82
CA THR A 381 -1.04 19.30 30.17
C THR A 381 -2.20 19.39 31.15
N THR A 382 -2.41 18.32 31.92
CA THR A 382 -3.37 18.30 33.04
C THR A 382 -2.88 19.13 34.21
#